data_693fa27df10e82dd5a0ac09382c2edec
#
_entry.id   693fa27df10e82dd5a0ac09382c2edec
#
_cell.length_a   1.000
_cell.length_b   1.000
_cell.length_c   1.000
_cell.angle_alpha   90.00
_cell.angle_beta   90.00
_cell.angle_gamma   90.00
#
_symmetry.space_group_name_H-M   'P 1'
#
loop_
_entity.id
_entity.type
_entity.pdbx_description
1 polymer ?
#
loop_
_entity_poly.entity_id
_entity_poly.type
_entity_poly.pdbx_seq_one_letter_code
_entity_poly.pdbx_strand_id
1 'polypeptide(L)'
;GCDYNCSFCTIPMARGHSRSDTIDGVLENIETLHGKGTREIVLTGINLGDFGKGFNGGRKKEENFFDLVQAIEASSPVERFRISSIEPNLLSNEIIDFVASSRKFMPHFHIPLQSGSNEILGKMRRRYRRELYAERVARIKEKMPHCCIGVDVIVGFPGETDELFRETFDFLHGLDVSYFHVFTYSERDNTLA
;
A
#
# COMPACT_ATOMS: atom_id res chain seq x y z
N GLY A 1 9.52 -4.42 -9.21
CA GLY A 1 10.10 -3.09 -9.36
C GLY A 1 9.18 -1.96 -8.95
N CYS A 2 9.65 -0.73 -9.09
CA CYS A 2 8.91 0.48 -8.73
C CYS A 2 9.38 1.65 -9.59
N ASP A 3 8.45 2.49 -10.05
CA ASP A 3 8.75 3.67 -10.86
C ASP A 3 8.84 4.97 -10.03
N TYR A 4 8.79 4.85 -8.70
CA TYR A 4 8.84 6.00 -7.80
C TYR A 4 10.26 6.28 -7.33
N ASN A 5 10.59 7.56 -7.24
CA ASN A 5 11.91 8.05 -6.82
C ASN A 5 11.85 8.60 -5.38
N CYS A 6 11.37 7.78 -4.43
CA CYS A 6 11.48 8.13 -3.02
C CYS A 6 12.96 8.28 -2.65
N SER A 7 13.28 9.37 -1.92
CA SER A 7 14.68 9.78 -1.71
C SER A 7 15.54 8.78 -0.94
N PHE A 8 14.92 7.87 -0.19
CA PHE A 8 15.57 6.86 0.67
C PHE A 8 15.53 5.44 0.10
N CYS A 9 14.92 5.23 -1.08
CA CYS A 9 14.55 3.89 -1.53
C CYS A 9 15.48 3.38 -2.63
N THR A 10 16.02 2.17 -2.44
CA THR A 10 16.88 1.47 -3.40
C THR A 10 16.13 0.54 -4.35
N ILE A 11 14.83 0.36 -4.18
CA ILE A 11 14.03 -0.60 -4.97
C ILE A 11 14.13 -0.37 -6.50
N PRO A 12 14.04 0.86 -7.02
CA PRO A 12 14.19 1.08 -8.46
C PRO A 12 15.54 0.63 -9.01
N MET A 13 16.62 0.80 -8.23
CA MET A 13 17.97 0.36 -8.59
C MET A 13 18.10 -1.15 -8.51
N ALA A 14 17.56 -1.77 -7.48
CA ALA A 14 17.70 -3.20 -7.23
C ALA A 14 16.76 -4.08 -8.08
N ARG A 15 15.55 -3.60 -8.38
CA ARG A 15 14.47 -4.40 -9.01
C ARG A 15 13.95 -3.81 -10.32
N GLY A 16 14.45 -2.64 -10.73
CA GLY A 16 14.04 -1.97 -11.96
C GLY A 16 12.60 -1.43 -11.90
N HIS A 17 12.01 -1.24 -13.07
CA HIS A 17 10.67 -0.70 -13.24
C HIS A 17 9.56 -1.60 -12.70
N SER A 18 8.40 -1.00 -12.42
CA SER A 18 7.19 -1.72 -12.04
C SER A 18 6.78 -2.71 -13.13
N ARG A 19 6.43 -3.93 -12.72
CA ARG A 19 5.93 -4.99 -13.60
C ARG A 19 4.86 -5.74 -12.83
N SER A 20 3.72 -5.94 -13.47
CA SER A 20 2.61 -6.70 -12.93
C SER A 20 2.41 -7.95 -13.76
N ASP A 21 1.82 -8.95 -13.15
CA ASP A 21 1.17 -10.04 -13.88
C ASP A 21 -0.15 -9.54 -14.48
N THR A 22 -0.77 -10.32 -15.33
CA THR A 22 -2.14 -10.08 -15.82
C THR A 22 -3.17 -10.56 -14.79
N ILE A 23 -4.41 -10.09 -14.89
CA ILE A 23 -5.51 -10.62 -14.06
C ILE A 23 -5.65 -12.13 -14.25
N ASP A 24 -5.62 -12.61 -15.48
CA ASP A 24 -5.72 -14.05 -15.79
C ASP A 24 -4.59 -14.85 -15.13
N GLY A 25 -3.34 -14.38 -15.22
CA GLY A 25 -2.19 -15.04 -14.60
C GLY A 25 -2.31 -15.08 -13.06
N VAL A 26 -2.82 -14.02 -12.45
CA VAL A 26 -3.09 -14.01 -11.00
C VAL A 26 -4.19 -15.02 -10.65
N LEU A 27 -5.27 -15.11 -11.42
CA LEU A 27 -6.36 -16.06 -11.18
C LEU A 27 -5.88 -17.51 -11.36
N GLU A 28 -5.09 -17.83 -12.36
CA GLU A 28 -4.47 -19.15 -12.54
C GLU A 28 -3.58 -19.55 -11.35
N ASN A 29 -2.81 -18.59 -10.82
CA ASN A 29 -2.00 -18.84 -9.63
C ASN A 29 -2.87 -19.09 -8.39
N ILE A 30 -3.97 -18.35 -8.23
CA ILE A 30 -4.95 -18.57 -7.15
C ILE A 30 -5.57 -19.96 -7.23
N GLU A 31 -5.97 -20.41 -8.42
CA GLU A 31 -6.49 -21.77 -8.65
C GLU A 31 -5.45 -22.84 -8.26
N THR A 32 -4.20 -22.65 -8.67
CA THR A 32 -3.10 -23.54 -8.32
C THR A 32 -2.89 -23.63 -6.80
N LEU A 33 -2.96 -22.51 -6.10
CA LEU A 33 -2.84 -22.44 -4.63
C LEU A 33 -4.05 -23.09 -3.95
N HIS A 34 -5.25 -22.85 -4.46
CA HIS A 34 -6.47 -23.49 -3.95
C HIS A 34 -6.40 -25.02 -4.06
N GLY A 35 -5.93 -25.55 -5.19
CA GLY A 35 -5.72 -26.99 -5.39
C GLY A 35 -4.71 -27.61 -4.40
N LYS A 36 -3.84 -26.80 -3.78
CA LYS A 36 -2.94 -27.19 -2.69
C LYS A 36 -3.55 -27.03 -1.29
N GLY A 37 -4.81 -26.63 -1.20
CA GLY A 37 -5.53 -26.45 0.07
C GLY A 37 -5.39 -25.07 0.71
N THR A 38 -4.88 -24.06 -0.03
CA THR A 38 -4.78 -22.67 0.47
C THR A 38 -6.17 -22.07 0.65
N ARG A 39 -6.44 -21.51 1.83
CA ARG A 39 -7.72 -20.87 2.17
C ARG A 39 -7.65 -19.37 2.34
N GLU A 40 -6.46 -18.82 2.48
CA GLU A 40 -6.24 -17.39 2.59
C GLU A 40 -5.03 -16.98 1.77
N ILE A 41 -5.16 -15.90 1.01
CA ILE A 41 -4.08 -15.31 0.22
C ILE A 41 -3.89 -13.86 0.60
N VAL A 42 -2.65 -13.48 0.89
CA VAL A 42 -2.27 -12.08 1.05
C VAL A 42 -1.71 -11.57 -0.28
N LEU A 43 -2.41 -10.64 -0.91
CA LEU A 43 -1.91 -9.97 -2.10
C LEU A 43 -0.73 -9.09 -1.70
N THR A 44 0.42 -9.29 -2.32
CA THR A 44 1.65 -8.57 -2.03
C THR A 44 2.28 -7.99 -3.27
N GLY A 45 3.02 -6.90 -3.10
CA GLY A 45 3.78 -6.25 -4.16
C GLY A 45 4.59 -5.10 -3.58
N ILE A 46 5.45 -4.50 -4.38
CA ILE A 46 6.17 -3.29 -3.97
C ILE A 46 5.18 -2.14 -3.75
N ASN A 47 4.17 -2.05 -4.62
CA ASN A 47 3.04 -1.14 -4.49
C ASN A 47 1.85 -1.71 -5.26
N LEU A 48 0.88 -2.27 -4.55
CA LEU A 48 -0.27 -2.95 -5.17
C LEU A 48 -1.12 -2.02 -6.04
N GLY A 49 -1.26 -0.76 -5.64
CA GLY A 49 -2.03 0.22 -6.41
C GLY A 49 -1.46 0.53 -7.80
N ASP A 50 -0.22 0.10 -8.08
CA ASP A 50 0.40 0.20 -9.41
C ASP A 50 0.15 -1.03 -10.30
N PHE A 51 -0.67 -1.99 -9.87
CA PHE A 51 -1.03 -3.15 -10.67
C PHE A 51 -1.51 -2.74 -12.07
N GLY A 52 -1.18 -3.55 -13.07
CA GLY A 52 -1.54 -3.35 -14.47
C GLY A 52 -0.49 -2.63 -15.31
N LYS A 53 0.67 -2.27 -14.76
CA LYS A 53 1.80 -1.82 -15.58
C LYS A 53 2.38 -3.02 -16.31
N GLY A 54 2.40 -2.93 -17.65
CA GLY A 54 2.64 -4.06 -18.55
C GLY A 54 4.01 -4.71 -18.44
N PHE A 55 4.10 -5.93 -18.94
CA PHE A 55 5.30 -6.77 -18.98
C PHE A 55 6.48 -6.13 -19.72
N ASN A 56 6.22 -5.29 -20.69
CA ASN A 56 7.23 -4.67 -21.57
C ASN A 56 7.69 -3.29 -21.09
N GLY A 57 7.51 -2.96 -19.80
CA GLY A 57 7.86 -1.64 -19.29
C GLY A 57 6.96 -0.52 -19.81
N GLY A 58 5.84 -0.87 -20.45
CA GLY A 58 4.83 0.08 -20.90
C GLY A 58 4.21 0.81 -19.71
N ARG A 59 4.20 2.16 -19.77
CA ARG A 59 3.59 3.00 -18.73
C ARG A 59 2.06 2.96 -18.77
N LYS A 60 1.46 2.39 -19.81
CA LYS A 60 0.03 2.31 -19.97
C LYS A 60 -0.51 1.13 -19.17
N LYS A 61 -1.44 1.41 -18.27
CA LYS A 61 -2.20 0.37 -17.57
C LYS A 61 -3.31 -0.11 -18.51
N GLU A 62 -3.29 -1.38 -18.83
CA GLU A 62 -4.38 -2.07 -19.54
C GLU A 62 -5.43 -2.58 -18.55
N GLU A 63 -4.97 -2.97 -17.36
CA GLU A 63 -5.73 -3.41 -16.21
C GLU A 63 -5.32 -2.58 -14.98
N ASN A 64 -6.13 -2.53 -13.95
CA ASN A 64 -5.78 -1.85 -12.73
C ASN A 64 -6.08 -2.71 -11.48
N PHE A 65 -5.67 -2.25 -10.31
CA PHE A 65 -5.84 -3.02 -9.08
C PHE A 65 -7.32 -3.19 -8.70
N PHE A 66 -8.19 -2.25 -9.06
CA PHE A 66 -9.62 -2.37 -8.82
C PHE A 66 -10.23 -3.47 -9.70
N ASP A 67 -9.84 -3.55 -10.98
CA ASP A 67 -10.27 -4.65 -11.86
C ASP A 67 -9.84 -6.01 -11.31
N LEU A 68 -8.61 -6.11 -10.79
CA LEU A 68 -8.11 -7.33 -10.17
C LEU A 68 -8.95 -7.76 -8.96
N VAL A 69 -9.25 -6.85 -8.03
CA VAL A 69 -10.02 -7.24 -6.83
C VAL A 69 -11.45 -7.64 -7.19
N GLN A 70 -12.05 -7.02 -8.20
CA GLN A 70 -13.37 -7.42 -8.73
C GLN A 70 -13.33 -8.81 -9.36
N ALA A 71 -12.31 -9.10 -10.17
CA ALA A 71 -12.14 -10.42 -10.80
C ALA A 71 -11.93 -11.53 -9.75
N ILE A 72 -11.15 -11.26 -8.71
CA ILE A 72 -10.95 -12.19 -7.58
C ILE A 72 -12.27 -12.45 -6.84
N GLU A 73 -13.04 -11.41 -6.53
CA GLU A 73 -14.36 -11.58 -5.87
C GLU A 73 -15.30 -12.45 -6.70
N ALA A 74 -15.33 -12.23 -8.02
CA ALA A 74 -16.26 -12.90 -8.93
C ALA A 74 -15.92 -14.37 -9.14
N SER A 75 -14.64 -14.72 -9.31
CA SER A 75 -14.23 -16.03 -9.84
C SER A 75 -13.34 -16.87 -8.91
N SER A 76 -12.74 -16.30 -7.87
CA SER A 76 -11.82 -17.07 -7.02
C SER A 76 -12.52 -18.14 -6.17
N PRO A 77 -11.99 -19.36 -6.09
CA PRO A 77 -12.46 -20.39 -5.15
C PRO A 77 -11.90 -20.19 -3.72
N VAL A 78 -10.87 -19.35 -3.53
CA VAL A 78 -10.28 -19.08 -2.21
C VAL A 78 -11.19 -18.17 -1.39
N GLU A 79 -11.34 -18.50 -0.12
CA GLU A 79 -12.33 -17.89 0.77
C GLU A 79 -11.94 -16.51 1.26
N ARG A 80 -10.63 -16.24 1.46
CA ARG A 80 -10.16 -15.01 2.09
C ARG A 80 -8.97 -14.39 1.38
N PHE A 81 -9.03 -13.06 1.25
CA PHE A 81 -7.95 -12.25 0.70
C PHE A 81 -7.63 -11.09 1.63
N ARG A 82 -6.36 -10.73 1.74
CA ARG A 82 -5.92 -9.49 2.36
C ARG A 82 -5.12 -8.65 1.38
N ILE A 83 -5.36 -7.35 1.43
CA ILE A 83 -4.56 -6.36 0.71
C ILE A 83 -3.40 -5.97 1.61
N SER A 84 -2.16 -6.18 1.14
CA SER A 84 -0.96 -5.74 1.82
C SER A 84 -0.66 -4.27 1.47
N SER A 85 0.59 -3.91 1.27
CA SER A 85 1.05 -2.53 1.11
C SER A 85 0.42 -1.81 -0.10
N ILE A 86 -0.40 -0.80 0.16
CA ILE A 86 -0.97 0.09 -0.85
C ILE A 86 -0.80 1.55 -0.41
N GLU A 87 -0.19 2.37 -1.28
CA GLU A 87 -0.01 3.80 -0.97
C GLU A 87 -1.34 4.56 -0.89
N PRO A 88 -1.48 5.57 0.00
CA PRO A 88 -2.75 6.26 0.23
C PRO A 88 -3.29 6.97 -1.02
N ASN A 89 -2.42 7.45 -1.91
CA ASN A 89 -2.82 8.08 -3.17
C ASN A 89 -3.30 7.08 -4.25
N LEU A 90 -3.07 5.79 -4.05
CA LEU A 90 -3.51 4.71 -4.93
C LEU A 90 -4.66 3.90 -4.33
N LEU A 91 -4.93 4.07 -3.05
CA LEU A 91 -6.10 3.51 -2.38
C LEU A 91 -7.31 4.40 -2.65
N SER A 92 -8.03 4.13 -3.74
CA SER A 92 -9.22 4.91 -4.11
C SER A 92 -10.42 4.61 -3.20
N ASN A 93 -11.40 5.53 -3.19
CA ASN A 93 -12.64 5.31 -2.47
C ASN A 93 -13.41 4.09 -2.99
N GLU A 94 -13.31 3.82 -4.29
CA GLU A 94 -13.92 2.65 -4.93
C GLU A 94 -13.38 1.34 -4.38
N ILE A 95 -12.05 1.25 -4.15
CA ILE A 95 -11.43 0.08 -3.53
C ILE A 95 -11.91 -0.09 -2.08
N ILE A 96 -11.97 1.01 -1.31
CA ILE A 96 -12.45 0.97 0.08
C ILE A 96 -13.91 0.50 0.15
N ASP A 97 -14.78 1.09 -0.67
CA ASP A 97 -16.21 0.76 -0.70
C ASP A 97 -16.43 -0.69 -1.18
N PHE A 98 -15.63 -1.15 -2.13
CA PHE A 98 -15.66 -2.54 -2.60
C PHE A 98 -15.27 -3.52 -1.50
N VAL A 99 -14.15 -3.30 -0.81
CA VAL A 99 -13.71 -4.15 0.30
C VAL A 99 -14.75 -4.18 1.43
N ALA A 100 -15.38 -3.04 1.71
CA ALA A 100 -16.44 -2.97 2.73
C ALA A 100 -17.67 -3.81 2.40
N SER A 101 -17.94 -4.08 1.12
CA SER A 101 -19.06 -4.90 0.66
C SER A 101 -18.66 -6.33 0.27
N SER A 102 -17.37 -6.61 0.20
CA SER A 102 -16.82 -7.89 -0.23
C SER A 102 -17.09 -9.00 0.80
N ARG A 103 -17.27 -10.22 0.30
CA ARG A 103 -17.33 -11.43 1.13
C ARG A 103 -15.99 -12.12 1.29
N LYS A 104 -15.04 -11.85 0.39
CA LYS A 104 -13.73 -12.49 0.35
C LYS A 104 -12.61 -11.61 0.85
N PHE A 105 -12.68 -10.28 0.61
CA PHE A 105 -11.67 -9.37 1.11
C PHE A 105 -11.88 -9.04 2.58
N MET A 106 -10.87 -9.35 3.38
CA MET A 106 -10.91 -9.09 4.82
C MET A 106 -10.83 -7.58 5.11
N PRO A 107 -11.49 -7.08 6.17
CA PRO A 107 -11.41 -5.69 6.61
C PRO A 107 -10.02 -5.40 7.21
N HIS A 108 -9.04 -5.36 6.36
CA HIS A 108 -7.63 -5.15 6.68
C HIS A 108 -6.94 -4.36 5.57
N PHE A 109 -6.26 -3.28 5.95
CA PHE A 109 -5.37 -2.54 5.07
C PHE A 109 -4.00 -2.34 5.73
N HIS A 110 -2.95 -2.39 4.93
CA HIS A 110 -1.63 -1.92 5.30
C HIS A 110 -1.28 -0.73 4.40
N ILE A 111 -1.23 0.46 5.01
CA ILE A 111 -1.09 1.73 4.30
C ILE A 111 0.17 2.44 4.81
N PRO A 112 1.30 2.40 4.08
CA PRO A 112 2.51 3.08 4.50
C PRO A 112 2.32 4.61 4.54
N LEU A 113 2.51 5.23 5.71
CA LEU A 113 2.48 6.68 5.88
C LEU A 113 3.86 7.30 5.70
N GLN A 114 4.87 6.68 6.27
CA GLN A 114 6.28 7.08 6.36
C GLN A 114 6.55 8.22 7.36
N SER A 115 5.79 9.32 7.35
CA SER A 115 5.88 10.43 8.31
C SER A 115 4.54 11.16 8.43
N GLY A 116 4.22 11.68 9.60
CA GLY A 116 3.08 12.57 9.84
C GLY A 116 3.39 14.04 9.57
N SER A 117 4.63 14.39 9.19
CA SER A 117 5.00 15.74 8.79
C SER A 117 5.00 15.88 7.27
N ASN A 118 4.27 16.87 6.74
CA ASN A 118 4.26 17.19 5.32
C ASN A 118 5.63 17.66 4.81
N GLU A 119 6.45 18.27 5.66
CA GLU A 119 7.81 18.65 5.32
C GLU A 119 8.69 17.42 5.08
N ILE A 120 8.64 16.45 5.98
CA ILE A 120 9.39 15.18 5.85
C ILE A 120 8.86 14.36 4.67
N LEU A 121 7.54 14.26 4.48
CA LEU A 121 6.96 13.60 3.30
C LEU A 121 7.46 14.22 1.98
N GLY A 122 7.61 15.55 1.94
CA GLY A 122 8.19 16.27 0.81
C GLY A 122 9.66 15.92 0.57
N LYS A 123 10.49 15.89 1.64
CA LYS A 123 11.90 15.46 1.59
C LYS A 123 12.04 14.00 1.17
N MET A 124 11.12 13.14 1.60
CA MET A 124 11.02 11.74 1.17
C MET A 124 10.53 11.56 -0.26
N ARG A 125 10.09 12.64 -0.93
CA ARG A 125 9.46 12.63 -2.27
C ARG A 125 8.21 11.75 -2.34
N ARG A 126 7.39 11.79 -1.26
CA ARG A 126 6.11 11.09 -1.27
C ARG A 126 5.09 11.86 -2.13
N ARG A 127 4.15 11.12 -2.74
CA ARG A 127 3.14 11.66 -3.68
C ARG A 127 1.82 12.02 -3.01
N TYR A 128 1.82 12.06 -1.70
CA TYR A 128 0.67 12.40 -0.87
C TYR A 128 1.09 13.26 0.30
N ARG A 129 0.11 13.87 0.88
CA ARG A 129 0.22 14.60 2.15
C ARG A 129 -0.52 13.84 3.24
N ARG A 130 -0.24 14.15 4.49
CA ARG A 130 -0.88 13.55 5.66
C ARG A 130 -2.40 13.71 5.67
N GLU A 131 -2.93 14.79 5.11
CA GLU A 131 -4.37 15.06 5.03
C GLU A 131 -5.09 13.99 4.20
N LEU A 132 -4.55 13.60 3.06
CA LEU A 132 -5.07 12.49 2.27
C LEU A 132 -5.02 11.18 3.05
N TYR A 133 -3.95 10.96 3.81
CA TYR A 133 -3.84 9.76 4.64
C TYR A 133 -4.95 9.72 5.70
N ALA A 134 -5.15 10.83 6.43
CA ALA A 134 -6.21 10.93 7.43
C ALA A 134 -7.60 10.73 6.81
N GLU A 135 -7.84 11.28 5.61
CA GLU A 135 -9.09 11.08 4.85
C GLU A 135 -9.32 9.59 4.54
N ARG A 136 -8.28 8.86 4.09
CA ARG A 136 -8.38 7.43 3.80
C ARG A 136 -8.71 6.62 5.06
N VAL A 137 -8.02 6.91 6.18
CA VAL A 137 -8.30 6.25 7.47
C VAL A 137 -9.74 6.54 7.90
N ALA A 138 -10.18 7.79 7.87
CA ALA A 138 -11.55 8.17 8.23
C ALA A 138 -12.60 7.45 7.34
N ARG A 139 -12.37 7.41 6.03
CA ARG A 139 -13.26 6.70 5.09
C ARG A 139 -13.34 5.20 5.38
N ILE A 140 -12.20 4.57 5.65
CA ILE A 140 -12.16 3.14 6.00
C ILE A 140 -12.97 2.90 7.28
N LYS A 141 -12.75 3.70 8.31
CA LYS A 141 -13.43 3.54 9.61
C LYS A 141 -14.91 3.88 9.54
N GLU A 142 -15.31 4.83 8.71
CA GLU A 142 -16.73 5.10 8.41
C GLU A 142 -17.44 3.87 7.83
N LYS A 143 -16.81 3.19 6.85
CA LYS A 143 -17.38 2.02 6.17
C LYS A 143 -17.21 0.72 6.96
N MET A 144 -16.11 0.58 7.64
CA MET A 144 -15.69 -0.61 8.37
C MET A 144 -15.08 -0.22 9.72
N PRO A 145 -15.88 0.10 10.76
CA PRO A 145 -15.34 0.53 12.07
C PRO A 145 -14.36 -0.47 12.71
N HIS A 146 -14.52 -1.75 12.40
CA HIS A 146 -13.68 -2.85 12.90
C HIS A 146 -12.46 -3.15 12.02
N CYS A 147 -12.24 -2.39 10.95
CA CYS A 147 -11.13 -2.63 10.02
C CYS A 147 -9.78 -2.47 10.72
N CYS A 148 -8.90 -3.44 10.51
CA CYS A 148 -7.52 -3.39 10.97
C CYS A 148 -6.69 -2.56 9.99
N ILE A 149 -6.05 -1.48 10.47
CA ILE A 149 -5.19 -0.61 9.65
C ILE A 149 -3.78 -0.63 10.23
N GLY A 150 -2.83 -1.11 9.43
CA GLY A 150 -1.40 -1.10 9.72
C GLY A 150 -0.70 0.07 9.05
N VAL A 151 0.30 0.64 9.72
CA VAL A 151 1.00 1.85 9.31
C VAL A 151 2.52 1.64 9.41
N ASP A 152 3.25 1.98 8.35
CA ASP A 152 4.71 2.07 8.41
C ASP A 152 5.14 3.52 8.63
N VAL A 153 6.09 3.73 9.52
CA VAL A 153 6.67 5.03 9.86
C VAL A 153 8.18 4.93 9.91
N ILE A 154 8.87 5.92 9.37
CA ILE A 154 10.32 6.08 9.47
C ILE A 154 10.60 7.26 10.41
N VAL A 155 11.44 7.06 11.41
CA VAL A 155 11.90 8.08 12.35
C VAL A 155 13.40 8.35 12.17
N GLY A 156 13.84 9.58 12.43
CA GLY A 156 15.23 9.99 12.26
C GLY A 156 15.62 10.21 10.80
N PHE A 157 14.67 10.53 9.94
CA PHE A 157 14.96 10.86 8.53
C PHE A 157 15.82 12.13 8.45
N PRO A 158 16.77 12.26 7.47
CA PRO A 158 17.61 13.43 7.34
C PRO A 158 16.82 14.75 7.30
N GLY A 159 17.11 15.61 8.27
CA GLY A 159 16.42 16.89 8.46
C GLY A 159 15.10 16.79 9.23
N GLU A 160 14.82 15.66 9.88
CA GLU A 160 13.76 15.57 10.89
C GLU A 160 14.29 16.18 12.20
N THR A 161 13.66 17.29 12.63
CA THR A 161 13.91 17.92 13.94
C THR A 161 12.99 17.35 15.00
N ASP A 162 13.24 17.67 16.26
CA ASP A 162 12.37 17.26 17.38
C ASP A 162 10.93 17.78 17.20
N GLU A 163 10.75 18.96 16.61
CA GLU A 163 9.45 19.54 16.31
C GLU A 163 8.72 18.72 15.22
N LEU A 164 9.42 18.33 14.13
CA LEU A 164 8.85 17.53 13.04
C LEU A 164 8.55 16.10 13.48
N PHE A 165 9.40 15.54 14.36
CA PHE A 165 9.10 14.27 15.02
C PHE A 165 7.86 14.37 15.89
N ARG A 166 7.73 15.46 16.69
CA ARG A 166 6.55 15.71 17.53
C ARG A 166 5.28 15.85 16.68
N GLU A 167 5.38 16.58 15.56
CA GLU A 167 4.27 16.69 14.59
C GLU A 167 3.83 15.31 14.08
N THR A 168 4.78 14.44 13.75
CA THR A 168 4.50 13.05 13.33
C THR A 168 3.83 12.27 14.44
N PHE A 169 4.36 12.35 15.67
CA PHE A 169 3.82 11.63 16.83
C PHE A 169 2.38 12.07 17.12
N ASP A 170 2.12 13.38 17.18
CA ASP A 170 0.79 13.92 17.49
C ASP A 170 -0.23 13.55 16.38
N PHE A 171 0.21 13.59 15.11
CA PHE A 171 -0.62 13.15 13.99
C PHE A 171 -1.01 11.66 14.11
N LEU A 172 -0.05 10.79 14.38
CA LEU A 172 -0.29 9.36 14.54
C LEU A 172 -1.19 9.05 15.74
N HIS A 173 -1.00 9.77 16.85
CA HIS A 173 -1.82 9.61 18.05
C HIS A 173 -3.29 9.99 17.82
N GLY A 174 -3.55 10.89 16.87
CA GLY A 174 -4.90 11.30 16.48
C GLY A 174 -5.59 10.37 15.48
N LEU A 175 -4.91 9.34 14.96
CA LEU A 175 -5.48 8.43 13.97
C LEU A 175 -6.09 7.17 14.61
N ASP A 176 -7.25 6.75 14.12
CA ASP A 176 -7.85 5.45 14.47
C ASP A 176 -7.21 4.34 13.61
N VAL A 177 -6.02 3.91 14.02
CA VAL A 177 -5.26 2.82 13.38
C VAL A 177 -4.94 1.72 14.39
N SER A 178 -4.59 0.53 13.90
CA SER A 178 -4.54 -0.67 14.75
C SER A 178 -3.12 -0.99 15.22
N TYR A 179 -2.11 -0.75 14.38
CA TYR A 179 -0.71 -1.04 14.71
C TYR A 179 0.26 -0.24 13.85
N PHE A 180 1.49 -0.09 14.37
CA PHE A 180 2.57 0.60 13.70
C PHE A 180 3.78 -0.32 13.53
N HIS A 181 4.41 -0.24 12.36
CA HIS A 181 5.79 -0.66 12.17
C HIS A 181 6.66 0.59 12.13
N VAL A 182 7.44 0.81 13.18
CA VAL A 182 8.33 1.96 13.30
C VAL A 182 9.74 1.53 12.94
N PHE A 183 10.30 2.17 11.93
CA PHE A 183 11.66 1.94 11.44
C PHE A 183 12.53 3.14 11.75
N THR A 184 13.72 2.91 12.31
CA THR A 184 14.75 3.94 12.30
C THR A 184 15.27 4.12 10.89
N TYR A 185 15.45 5.36 10.47
CA TYR A 185 16.07 5.64 9.17
C TYR A 185 17.43 4.93 9.07
N SER A 186 17.65 4.30 7.94
CA SER A 186 18.91 3.66 7.61
C SER A 186 19.41 4.19 6.28
N GLU A 187 20.58 4.80 6.32
CA GLU A 187 21.26 5.30 5.13
C GLU A 187 21.50 4.17 4.13
N ARG A 188 21.31 4.45 2.85
CA ARG A 188 21.49 3.51 1.75
C ARG A 188 22.35 4.15 0.68
N ASP A 189 23.37 3.41 0.24
CA ASP A 189 24.24 3.86 -0.85
C ASP A 189 23.42 4.23 -2.11
N ASN A 190 23.84 5.30 -2.76
CA ASN A 190 23.24 5.80 -4.00
C ASN A 190 21.78 6.30 -3.86
N THR A 191 21.27 6.51 -2.66
CA THR A 191 20.01 7.24 -2.43
C THR A 191 20.26 8.75 -2.33
N LEU A 192 19.17 9.53 -2.37
CA LEU A 192 19.24 11.00 -2.31
C LEU A 192 19.17 11.53 -0.87
N ALA A 193 18.72 10.69 0.06
CA ALA A 193 18.60 11.03 1.47
C ALA A 193 19.81 10.58 2.26
#